data_f055838d8b0c594f81b20ef41f9c071b
#
_entry.id   f055838d8b0c594f81b20ef41f9c071b
#
_cell.length_a   1.000
_cell.length_b   1.000
_cell.length_c   1.000
_cell.angle_alpha   90.00
_cell.angle_beta   90.00
_cell.angle_gamma   90.00
#
_symmetry.space_group_name_H-M   'P 1'
#
loop_
_entity.id
_entity.type
_entity.pdbx_description
1 polymer ?
#
loop_
_entity_poly.entity_id
_entity_poly.type
_entity_poly.pdbx_seq_one_letter_code
_entity_poly.pdbx_strand_id
1 'polypeptide(L)'
;IGKASKILVADSPPPYTMCEYNLNFIKEVEEKITYVGHFTNSKEIRKENESDLEKLVKNNEFGYWMRTGNKSTNVGTGQRYEEVFHQDEMKNEKRVISHARNDSSIDSVIGKDGKRYSVTEALERKIDWMQIDIGFLSEQEKDTILNLCKYAVVNGSHTVMGEIMGGKSKPIIGIPIYDEHTNNIRWAEEKNLGVLAIKTNQVTKGISKIKENYEEFQDNLKEFSNNFIPNGAENSAKIAAQTLEEKR
;
A
#
# COMPACT_ATOMS: atom_id res chain seq x y z
N ILE A 1 26.81 11.56 -8.20
CA ILE A 1 26.41 10.43 -9.08
C ILE A 1 27.53 10.08 -10.04
N GLY A 2 28.19 11.02 -10.73
CA GLY A 2 29.25 10.76 -11.72
C GLY A 2 30.45 9.92 -11.22
N LYS A 3 30.74 9.94 -9.90
CA LYS A 3 31.83 9.16 -9.29
C LYS A 3 31.42 7.75 -8.82
N ALA A 4 30.12 7.43 -8.85
CA ALA A 4 29.65 6.10 -8.46
C ALA A 4 30.04 5.06 -9.53
N SER A 5 30.47 3.89 -9.10
CA SER A 5 30.71 2.74 -9.98
C SER A 5 29.41 1.99 -10.34
N LYS A 6 28.47 1.91 -9.40
CA LYS A 6 27.14 1.33 -9.57
C LYS A 6 26.11 2.20 -8.86
N ILE A 7 24.88 2.21 -9.35
CA ILE A 7 23.70 2.86 -8.76
C ILE A 7 22.66 1.77 -8.56
N LEU A 8 22.35 1.45 -7.31
CA LEU A 8 21.36 0.44 -6.97
C LEU A 8 19.98 1.08 -6.89
N VAL A 9 19.04 0.60 -7.69
CA VAL A 9 17.65 1.07 -7.71
C VAL A 9 16.77 0.01 -7.04
N ALA A 10 16.10 0.40 -5.97
CA ALA A 10 15.23 -0.47 -5.19
C ALA A 10 13.88 -0.68 -5.89
N ASP A 11 13.91 -1.27 -7.09
CA ASP A 11 12.73 -1.49 -7.94
C ASP A 11 12.97 -2.70 -8.84
N SER A 12 11.93 -3.15 -9.54
CA SER A 12 12.03 -4.10 -10.65
C SER A 12 12.54 -3.40 -11.92
N PRO A 13 13.20 -4.09 -12.85
CA PRO A 13 13.64 -3.51 -14.10
C PRO A 13 12.46 -3.13 -15.01
N PRO A 14 12.66 -2.24 -16.01
CA PRO A 14 11.63 -1.93 -17.00
C PRO A 14 11.09 -3.20 -17.70
N PRO A 15 9.81 -3.26 -18.03
CA PRO A 15 8.79 -2.20 -17.93
C PRO A 15 8.07 -2.13 -16.59
N TYR A 16 8.56 -2.82 -15.56
CA TYR A 16 7.93 -2.93 -14.24
C TYR A 16 8.53 -2.00 -13.17
N THR A 17 9.24 -0.96 -13.61
CA THR A 17 9.88 0.03 -12.74
C THR A 17 8.87 1.07 -12.28
N MET A 18 8.37 0.98 -11.03
CA MET A 18 7.36 1.92 -10.49
C MET A 18 7.89 3.36 -10.36
N CYS A 19 9.19 3.52 -10.09
CA CYS A 19 9.81 4.84 -10.01
C CYS A 19 10.32 5.37 -11.35
N GLU A 20 9.90 4.82 -12.49
CA GLU A 20 10.38 5.16 -13.84
C GLU A 20 10.37 6.67 -14.09
N TYR A 21 9.26 7.35 -13.76
CA TYR A 21 9.16 8.81 -13.97
C TYR A 21 10.06 9.64 -13.06
N ASN A 22 10.51 9.08 -11.95
CA ASN A 22 11.47 9.73 -11.06
C ASN A 22 12.92 9.52 -11.51
N LEU A 23 13.18 8.58 -12.43
CA LEU A 23 14.52 8.25 -12.95
C LEU A 23 14.84 8.91 -14.30
N ASN A 24 13.88 9.53 -14.96
CA ASN A 24 14.02 10.10 -16.31
C ASN A 24 15.17 11.11 -16.49
N PHE A 25 15.64 11.73 -15.41
CA PHE A 25 16.71 12.73 -15.44
C PHE A 25 18.12 12.15 -15.31
N ILE A 26 18.27 10.82 -15.15
CA ILE A 26 19.58 10.19 -14.92
C ILE A 26 20.07 9.34 -16.10
N LYS A 27 19.64 9.65 -17.32
CA LYS A 27 20.07 8.98 -18.57
C LYS A 27 21.60 8.85 -18.71
N GLU A 28 22.34 9.87 -18.25
CA GLU A 28 23.82 9.91 -18.31
C GLU A 28 24.51 8.81 -17.47
N VAL A 29 23.77 8.19 -16.58
CA VAL A 29 24.29 7.15 -15.68
C VAL A 29 23.56 5.82 -15.82
N GLU A 30 22.75 5.66 -16.87
CA GLU A 30 21.91 4.49 -17.12
C GLU A 30 22.74 3.18 -17.10
N GLU A 31 23.94 3.19 -17.70
CA GLU A 31 24.85 2.04 -17.72
C GLU A 31 25.32 1.60 -16.32
N LYS A 32 25.21 2.49 -15.33
CA LYS A 32 25.58 2.20 -13.93
C LYS A 32 24.40 1.69 -13.09
N ILE A 33 23.18 1.74 -13.63
CA ILE A 33 21.97 1.35 -12.90
C ILE A 33 21.90 -0.17 -12.81
N THR A 34 21.62 -0.65 -11.61
CA THR A 34 21.31 -2.04 -11.32
C THR A 34 20.04 -2.09 -10.49
N TYR A 35 18.99 -2.68 -11.04
CA TYR A 35 17.75 -2.90 -10.31
C TYR A 35 17.93 -4.06 -9.35
N VAL A 36 17.67 -3.84 -8.07
CA VAL A 36 17.91 -4.82 -7.02
C VAL A 36 16.63 -5.47 -6.49
N GLY A 37 15.48 -5.00 -6.95
CA GLY A 37 14.18 -5.40 -6.45
C GLY A 37 13.72 -4.53 -5.27
N HIS A 38 12.47 -4.73 -4.87
CA HIS A 38 11.81 -3.94 -3.85
C HIS A 38 12.29 -4.31 -2.43
N PHE A 39 12.32 -3.35 -1.53
CA PHE A 39 12.65 -3.57 -0.11
C PHE A 39 11.44 -4.13 0.64
N THR A 40 10.88 -5.19 0.11
CA THR A 40 9.79 -5.96 0.72
C THR A 40 10.31 -7.30 1.20
N ASN A 41 9.73 -7.81 2.28
CA ASN A 41 10.10 -9.10 2.85
C ASN A 41 9.24 -10.18 2.21
N SER A 42 9.86 -11.21 1.62
CA SER A 42 9.15 -12.40 1.10
C SER A 42 9.00 -13.50 2.17
N LYS A 43 9.41 -13.22 3.42
CA LYS A 43 9.30 -14.21 4.49
C LYS A 43 7.84 -14.54 4.76
N GLU A 44 7.52 -15.83 4.79
CA GLU A 44 6.24 -16.29 5.30
C GLU A 44 6.06 -15.81 6.75
N ILE A 45 4.97 -15.11 6.99
CA ILE A 45 4.58 -14.71 8.33
C ILE A 45 4.10 -15.94 9.05
N ARG A 46 4.70 -16.24 10.21
CA ARG A 46 4.22 -17.32 11.06
C ARG A 46 2.79 -17.00 11.48
N LYS A 47 1.85 -17.86 11.09
CA LYS A 47 0.46 -17.75 11.52
C LYS A 47 0.36 -18.17 12.97
N GLU A 48 0.05 -17.21 13.81
CA GLU A 48 -0.40 -17.43 15.19
C GLU A 48 -1.92 -17.65 15.23
N ASN A 49 -2.51 -17.66 16.42
CA ASN A 49 -3.96 -17.69 16.55
C ASN A 49 -4.57 -16.43 15.93
N GLU A 50 -5.66 -16.61 15.19
CA GLU A 50 -6.40 -15.53 14.54
C GLU A 50 -6.87 -14.50 15.58
N SER A 51 -6.51 -13.24 15.41
CA SER A 51 -6.91 -12.16 16.31
C SER A 51 -8.40 -11.82 16.17
N ASP A 52 -8.97 -11.10 17.13
CA ASP A 52 -10.36 -10.66 17.06
C ASP A 52 -10.59 -9.73 15.87
N LEU A 53 -9.60 -8.89 15.51
CA LEU A 53 -9.65 -8.05 14.32
C LEU A 53 -9.74 -8.90 13.05
N GLU A 54 -8.89 -9.92 12.92
CA GLU A 54 -8.89 -10.82 11.76
C GLU A 54 -10.24 -11.53 11.60
N LYS A 55 -10.81 -12.03 12.71
CA LYS A 55 -12.15 -12.66 12.72
C LYS A 55 -13.25 -11.66 12.31
N LEU A 56 -13.14 -10.41 12.75
CA LEU A 56 -14.13 -9.38 12.49
C LEU A 56 -14.17 -8.95 11.01
N VAL A 57 -13.02 -8.86 10.36
CA VAL A 57 -12.94 -8.46 8.94
C VAL A 57 -13.23 -9.59 7.97
N LYS A 58 -13.05 -10.85 8.40
CA LYS A 58 -13.31 -12.04 7.60
C LYS A 58 -14.75 -12.06 7.10
N ASN A 59 -14.94 -12.39 5.84
CA ASN A 59 -16.24 -12.40 5.17
C ASN A 59 -16.90 -11.01 4.96
N ASN A 60 -16.13 -9.94 5.05
CA ASN A 60 -16.58 -8.61 4.69
C ASN A 60 -15.82 -8.10 3.46
N GLU A 61 -16.51 -7.36 2.58
CA GLU A 61 -15.85 -6.57 1.55
C GLU A 61 -15.56 -5.18 2.11
N PHE A 62 -14.29 -4.74 2.02
CA PHE A 62 -13.85 -3.46 2.56
C PHE A 62 -12.64 -2.90 1.80
N GLY A 63 -12.43 -1.59 1.91
CA GLY A 63 -11.21 -0.91 1.52
C GLY A 63 -10.24 -0.79 2.70
N TYR A 64 -8.94 -0.96 2.46
CA TYR A 64 -7.89 -0.72 3.45
C TYR A 64 -7.25 0.64 3.25
N TRP A 65 -7.27 1.49 4.28
CA TRP A 65 -6.81 2.88 4.25
C TRP A 65 -5.57 3.04 5.12
N MET A 66 -4.43 3.27 4.47
CA MET A 66 -3.13 3.31 5.15
C MET A 66 -2.68 4.76 5.39
N ARG A 67 -2.49 5.13 6.65
CA ARG A 67 -1.78 6.35 7.02
C ARG A 67 -0.33 5.99 7.29
N THR A 68 0.57 6.47 6.45
CA THR A 68 2.01 6.15 6.51
C THR A 68 2.86 7.40 6.47
N GLY A 69 4.17 7.23 6.67
CA GLY A 69 5.15 8.30 6.62
C GLY A 69 5.41 9.00 7.95
N ASN A 70 6.15 10.10 7.90
CA ASN A 70 6.44 10.92 9.07
C ASN A 70 5.19 11.63 9.63
N LYS A 71 5.33 12.32 10.77
CA LYS A 71 4.20 12.97 11.45
C LYS A 71 3.41 13.92 10.54
N SER A 72 4.09 14.75 9.74
CA SER A 72 3.39 15.72 8.87
C SER A 72 2.67 15.03 7.71
N THR A 73 3.30 14.06 7.07
CA THR A 73 2.67 13.25 6.01
C THR A 73 1.45 12.48 6.54
N ASN A 74 1.57 11.87 7.72
CA ASN A 74 0.49 11.13 8.34
C ASN A 74 -0.72 12.04 8.68
N VAL A 75 -0.47 13.26 9.19
CA VAL A 75 -1.54 14.23 9.45
C VAL A 75 -2.20 14.68 8.15
N GLY A 76 -1.43 15.05 7.13
CA GLY A 76 -1.97 15.48 5.84
C GLY A 76 -2.78 14.39 5.14
N THR A 77 -2.32 13.13 5.19
CA THR A 77 -3.08 11.97 4.70
C THR A 77 -4.40 11.82 5.44
N GLY A 78 -4.37 11.91 6.78
CA GLY A 78 -5.56 11.80 7.60
C GLY A 78 -6.62 12.86 7.30
N GLN A 79 -6.21 14.12 7.12
CA GLN A 79 -7.14 15.20 6.75
C GLN A 79 -7.84 14.92 5.40
N ARG A 80 -7.09 14.46 4.41
CA ARG A 80 -7.67 14.08 3.11
C ARG A 80 -8.64 12.90 3.22
N TYR A 81 -8.35 11.93 4.07
CA TYR A 81 -9.25 10.79 4.32
C TYR A 81 -10.57 11.26 4.93
N GLU A 82 -10.52 12.15 5.94
CA GLU A 82 -11.74 12.71 6.55
C GLU A 82 -12.60 13.45 5.51
N GLU A 83 -12.00 14.25 4.63
CA GLU A 83 -12.73 14.93 3.55
C GLU A 83 -13.44 13.93 2.60
N VAL A 84 -12.81 12.78 2.33
CA VAL A 84 -13.44 11.71 1.52
C VAL A 84 -14.59 11.06 2.27
N PHE A 85 -14.42 10.78 3.58
CA PHE A 85 -15.43 10.07 4.37
C PHE A 85 -16.71 10.86 4.56
N HIS A 86 -16.66 12.19 4.40
CA HIS A 86 -17.85 13.04 4.43
C HIS A 86 -18.69 13.00 3.13
N GLN A 87 -18.22 12.34 2.07
CA GLN A 87 -18.97 12.21 0.83
C GLN A 87 -20.08 11.17 0.97
N ASP A 88 -21.21 11.42 0.31
CA ASP A 88 -22.39 10.55 0.41
C ASP A 88 -22.11 9.12 -0.09
N GLU A 89 -21.28 8.98 -1.10
CA GLU A 89 -20.85 7.72 -1.68
C GLU A 89 -20.11 6.82 -0.68
N MET A 90 -19.50 7.42 0.35
CA MET A 90 -18.76 6.69 1.38
C MET A 90 -19.62 6.15 2.53
N LYS A 91 -20.89 6.53 2.57
CA LYS A 91 -21.81 6.14 3.69
C LYS A 91 -21.99 4.62 3.82
N ASN A 92 -21.88 3.89 2.72
CA ASN A 92 -22.03 2.42 2.71
C ASN A 92 -20.72 1.69 2.42
N GLU A 93 -19.59 2.40 2.36
CA GLU A 93 -18.29 1.83 2.06
C GLU A 93 -17.57 1.40 3.35
N LYS A 94 -17.47 0.08 3.57
CA LYS A 94 -16.74 -0.47 4.72
C LYS A 94 -15.25 -0.20 4.57
N ARG A 95 -14.60 0.20 5.66
CA ARG A 95 -13.18 0.55 5.66
C ARG A 95 -12.45 0.16 6.94
N VAL A 96 -11.23 -0.29 6.78
CA VAL A 96 -10.26 -0.47 7.87
C VAL A 96 -9.18 0.60 7.71
N ILE A 97 -8.91 1.37 8.75
CA ILE A 97 -7.94 2.47 8.74
C ILE A 97 -6.81 2.13 9.70
N SER A 98 -5.58 2.04 9.20
CA SER A 98 -4.39 1.98 10.05
C SER A 98 -3.76 3.35 10.21
N HIS A 99 -3.56 3.79 11.44
CA HIS A 99 -3.06 5.12 11.77
C HIS A 99 -1.52 5.19 11.87
N ALA A 100 -0.83 4.05 11.83
CA ALA A 100 0.61 3.92 12.03
C ALA A 100 1.08 4.61 13.32
N ARG A 101 0.32 4.46 14.40
CA ARG A 101 0.60 5.00 15.74
C ARG A 101 0.51 3.88 16.75
N ASN A 102 1.55 3.70 17.53
CA ASN A 102 1.54 2.74 18.65
C ASN A 102 0.73 3.32 19.83
N ASP A 103 -0.59 3.42 19.62
CA ASP A 103 -1.56 3.98 20.57
C ASP A 103 -2.88 3.21 20.45
N SER A 104 -3.10 2.26 21.33
CA SER A 104 -4.31 1.43 21.36
C SER A 104 -5.58 2.20 21.73
N SER A 105 -5.47 3.44 22.23
CA SER A 105 -6.65 4.28 22.47
C SER A 105 -7.38 4.69 21.17
N ILE A 106 -6.71 4.51 20.02
CA ILE A 106 -7.29 4.75 18.71
C ILE A 106 -8.20 3.60 18.28
N ASP A 107 -7.93 2.38 18.77
CA ASP A 107 -8.61 1.17 18.32
C ASP A 107 -10.10 1.24 18.61
N SER A 108 -10.89 1.24 17.57
CA SER A 108 -12.34 1.31 17.69
C SER A 108 -13.04 0.80 16.43
N VAL A 109 -14.25 0.31 16.63
CA VAL A 109 -15.16 -0.12 15.58
C VAL A 109 -16.37 0.79 15.57
N ILE A 110 -16.70 1.38 14.44
CA ILE A 110 -17.89 2.18 14.24
C ILE A 110 -18.93 1.31 13.56
N GLY A 111 -20.02 1.04 14.25
CA GLY A 111 -21.16 0.29 13.72
C GLY A 111 -21.95 1.11 12.71
N LYS A 112 -22.78 0.44 11.94
CA LYS A 112 -23.75 1.07 11.02
C LYS A 112 -24.78 1.96 11.76
N ASP A 113 -24.95 1.70 13.06
CA ASP A 113 -25.76 2.51 13.96
C ASP A 113 -25.04 3.81 14.44
N GLY A 114 -23.82 4.05 13.98
CA GLY A 114 -22.98 5.20 14.33
C GLY A 114 -22.32 5.12 15.71
N LYS A 115 -22.51 4.02 16.46
CA LYS A 115 -21.89 3.85 17.79
C LYS A 115 -20.48 3.29 17.68
N ARG A 116 -19.68 3.57 18.70
CA ARG A 116 -18.32 3.03 18.86
C ARG A 116 -18.33 1.81 19.78
N TYR A 117 -17.53 0.82 19.41
CA TYR A 117 -17.31 -0.43 20.10
C TYR A 117 -15.81 -0.72 20.16
N SER A 118 -15.36 -1.53 21.11
CA SER A 118 -14.07 -2.19 21.01
C SER A 118 -14.12 -3.30 19.95
N VAL A 119 -12.95 -3.75 19.47
CA VAL A 119 -12.88 -4.85 18.47
C VAL A 119 -13.51 -6.13 19.02
N THR A 120 -13.19 -6.50 20.27
CA THR A 120 -13.75 -7.68 20.94
C THR A 120 -15.27 -7.56 21.11
N GLU A 121 -15.78 -6.42 21.59
CA GLU A 121 -17.23 -6.19 21.74
C GLU A 121 -17.95 -6.26 20.39
N ALA A 122 -17.38 -5.69 19.34
CA ALA A 122 -17.96 -5.74 17.99
C ALA A 122 -18.04 -7.18 17.46
N LEU A 123 -17.01 -7.99 17.72
CA LEU A 123 -17.00 -9.40 17.35
C LEU A 123 -18.04 -10.21 18.13
N GLU A 124 -18.07 -10.10 19.45
CA GLU A 124 -19.00 -10.83 20.32
C GLU A 124 -20.46 -10.50 20.00
N ARG A 125 -20.77 -9.23 19.78
CA ARG A 125 -22.12 -8.74 19.47
C ARG A 125 -22.48 -8.82 17.99
N LYS A 126 -21.57 -9.28 17.14
CA LYS A 126 -21.75 -9.38 15.68
C LYS A 126 -22.21 -8.07 15.06
N ILE A 127 -21.53 -6.97 15.43
CA ILE A 127 -21.87 -5.63 14.95
C ILE A 127 -21.67 -5.56 13.43
N ASP A 128 -22.69 -5.06 12.71
CA ASP A 128 -22.52 -4.65 11.30
C ASP A 128 -21.72 -3.33 11.27
N TRP A 129 -20.41 -3.47 11.11
CA TRP A 129 -19.48 -2.36 11.17
C TRP A 129 -19.33 -1.64 9.83
N MET A 130 -19.00 -0.37 9.90
CA MET A 130 -18.70 0.48 8.74
C MET A 130 -17.26 0.94 8.70
N GLN A 131 -16.65 1.15 9.87
CA GLN A 131 -15.27 1.60 9.97
C GLN A 131 -14.59 0.92 11.15
N ILE A 132 -13.34 0.53 10.93
CA ILE A 132 -12.45 0.05 11.98
C ILE A 132 -11.22 0.95 11.97
N ASP A 133 -10.94 1.61 13.09
CA ASP A 133 -9.73 2.39 13.32
C ASP A 133 -8.76 1.56 14.15
N ILE A 134 -7.52 1.40 13.68
CA ILE A 134 -6.45 0.68 14.38
C ILE A 134 -5.22 1.57 14.47
N GLY A 135 -4.69 1.74 15.67
CA GLY A 135 -3.48 2.51 15.92
C GLY A 135 -2.28 1.89 15.22
N PHE A 136 -2.03 0.62 15.49
CA PHE A 136 -0.92 -0.14 14.90
C PHE A 136 -1.33 -1.60 14.69
N LEU A 137 -1.04 -2.12 13.51
CA LEU A 137 -1.27 -3.52 13.14
C LEU A 137 -0.02 -4.35 13.38
N SER A 138 -0.16 -5.54 13.92
CA SER A 138 0.88 -6.56 13.84
C SER A 138 1.15 -6.95 12.38
N GLU A 139 2.28 -7.57 12.09
CA GLU A 139 2.61 -8.05 10.74
C GLU A 139 1.56 -9.04 10.24
N GLN A 140 1.08 -9.95 11.10
CA GLN A 140 0.05 -10.92 10.77
C GLN A 140 -1.28 -10.24 10.44
N GLU A 141 -1.74 -9.31 11.26
CA GLU A 141 -3.00 -8.59 11.04
C GLU A 141 -2.95 -7.77 9.75
N LYS A 142 -1.83 -7.07 9.51
CA LYS A 142 -1.61 -6.33 8.26
C LYS A 142 -1.66 -7.25 7.05
N ASP A 143 -1.00 -8.41 7.13
CA ASP A 143 -1.01 -9.42 6.08
C ASP A 143 -2.43 -9.92 5.79
N THR A 144 -3.18 -10.25 6.84
CA THR A 144 -4.57 -10.69 6.73
C THR A 144 -5.46 -9.62 6.12
N ILE A 145 -5.37 -8.36 6.58
CA ILE A 145 -6.15 -7.24 6.05
C ILE A 145 -5.83 -7.00 4.57
N LEU A 146 -4.55 -6.99 4.19
CA LEU A 146 -4.14 -6.83 2.80
C LEU A 146 -4.59 -7.98 1.90
N ASN A 147 -4.62 -9.20 2.42
CA ASN A 147 -5.13 -10.35 1.67
C ASN A 147 -6.65 -10.29 1.47
N LEU A 148 -7.39 -9.76 2.43
CA LEU A 148 -8.86 -9.73 2.42
C LEU A 148 -9.46 -8.46 1.79
N CYS A 149 -8.77 -7.32 1.85
CA CYS A 149 -9.30 -6.07 1.32
C CYS A 149 -9.53 -6.15 -0.21
N LYS A 150 -10.50 -5.39 -0.68
CA LYS A 150 -10.81 -5.28 -2.12
C LYS A 150 -9.82 -4.36 -2.83
N TYR A 151 -9.41 -3.29 -2.18
CA TYR A 151 -8.44 -2.30 -2.64
C TYR A 151 -7.75 -1.63 -1.44
N ALA A 152 -6.62 -0.98 -1.69
CA ALA A 152 -5.96 -0.18 -0.67
C ALA A 152 -5.88 1.30 -1.07
N VAL A 153 -6.08 2.20 -0.09
CA VAL A 153 -5.91 3.64 -0.27
C VAL A 153 -4.60 4.06 0.40
N VAL A 154 -3.71 4.66 -0.38
CA VAL A 154 -2.32 4.94 0.01
C VAL A 154 -1.87 6.33 -0.45
N ASN A 155 -0.77 6.82 0.11
CA ASN A 155 -0.20 8.10 -0.30
C ASN A 155 0.76 8.04 -1.51
N GLY A 156 1.07 6.84 -2.03
CA GLY A 156 1.96 6.67 -3.19
C GLY A 156 3.43 6.43 -2.84
N SER A 157 3.75 6.13 -1.58
CA SER A 157 5.09 5.71 -1.20
C SER A 157 5.49 4.43 -1.94
N HIS A 158 6.64 4.44 -2.59
CA HIS A 158 7.16 3.36 -3.42
C HIS A 158 7.15 1.99 -2.71
N THR A 159 7.68 1.92 -1.49
CA THR A 159 7.74 0.67 -0.70
C THR A 159 6.34 0.12 -0.41
N VAL A 160 5.40 1.00 -0.02
CA VAL A 160 4.03 0.61 0.28
C VAL A 160 3.30 0.10 -0.97
N MET A 161 3.48 0.79 -2.10
CA MET A 161 2.89 0.36 -3.37
C MET A 161 3.43 -1.00 -3.80
N GLY A 162 4.75 -1.23 -3.69
CA GLY A 162 5.38 -2.51 -3.99
C GLY A 162 4.85 -3.65 -3.12
N GLU A 163 4.69 -3.42 -1.82
CA GLU A 163 4.10 -4.41 -0.90
C GLU A 163 2.66 -4.78 -1.29
N ILE A 164 1.85 -3.79 -1.64
CA ILE A 164 0.42 -4.00 -1.92
C ILE A 164 0.22 -4.59 -3.32
N MET A 165 0.77 -3.96 -4.35
CA MET A 165 0.56 -4.39 -5.73
C MET A 165 1.37 -5.64 -6.07
N GLY A 166 2.66 -5.66 -5.76
CA GLY A 166 3.55 -6.78 -6.05
C GLY A 166 3.42 -7.93 -5.07
N GLY A 167 3.35 -7.61 -3.77
CA GLY A 167 3.29 -8.63 -2.72
C GLY A 167 1.90 -9.23 -2.49
N LYS A 168 0.82 -8.46 -2.73
CA LYS A 168 -0.56 -8.86 -2.41
C LYS A 168 -1.53 -8.82 -3.59
N SER A 169 -1.08 -8.36 -4.74
CA SER A 169 -1.90 -8.21 -5.95
C SER A 169 -3.21 -7.46 -5.70
N LYS A 170 -3.13 -6.35 -4.95
CA LYS A 170 -4.30 -5.50 -4.66
C LYS A 170 -4.21 -4.18 -5.41
N PRO A 171 -5.32 -3.73 -6.04
CA PRO A 171 -5.36 -2.44 -6.69
C PRO A 171 -5.28 -1.32 -5.66
N ILE A 172 -4.67 -0.21 -6.04
CA ILE A 172 -4.51 0.94 -5.17
C ILE A 172 -5.33 2.14 -5.65
N ILE A 173 -5.71 2.99 -4.68
CA ILE A 173 -6.13 4.36 -4.93
C ILE A 173 -5.09 5.24 -4.27
N GLY A 174 -4.35 5.98 -5.07
CA GLY A 174 -3.27 6.81 -4.58
C GLY A 174 -3.71 8.25 -4.35
N ILE A 175 -3.52 8.77 -3.13
CA ILE A 175 -3.74 10.17 -2.76
C ILE A 175 -2.38 10.80 -2.47
N PRO A 176 -1.70 11.38 -3.48
CA PRO A 176 -0.32 11.81 -3.34
C PRO A 176 -0.16 13.00 -2.39
N ILE A 177 0.97 13.04 -1.67
CA ILE A 177 1.37 14.15 -0.81
C ILE A 177 2.54 14.94 -1.44
N TYR A 178 3.37 14.27 -2.25
CA TYR A 178 4.55 14.82 -2.91
C TYR A 178 4.54 14.47 -4.40
N ASP A 179 5.37 15.16 -5.19
CA ASP A 179 5.49 14.92 -6.64
C ASP A 179 5.97 13.50 -6.95
N GLU A 180 6.92 12.97 -6.15
CA GLU A 180 7.35 11.58 -6.25
C GLU A 180 6.18 10.60 -6.13
N HIS A 181 5.30 10.81 -5.15
CA HIS A 181 4.10 9.98 -4.97
C HIS A 181 3.17 10.07 -6.18
N THR A 182 2.99 11.28 -6.72
CA THR A 182 2.17 11.50 -7.93
C THR A 182 2.72 10.70 -9.10
N ASN A 183 4.03 10.72 -9.30
CA ASN A 183 4.70 10.00 -10.39
C ASN A 183 4.54 8.48 -10.24
N ASN A 184 4.76 7.94 -9.04
CA ASN A 184 4.59 6.52 -8.76
C ASN A 184 3.15 6.05 -9.03
N ILE A 185 2.15 6.83 -8.54
CA ILE A 185 0.74 6.47 -8.73
C ILE A 185 0.31 6.60 -10.19
N ARG A 186 0.80 7.64 -10.90
CA ARG A 186 0.54 7.80 -12.34
C ARG A 186 1.03 6.60 -13.13
N TRP A 187 2.23 6.12 -12.84
CA TRP A 187 2.76 4.90 -13.44
C TRP A 187 1.81 3.72 -13.19
N ALA A 188 1.34 3.53 -11.96
CA ALA A 188 0.40 2.46 -11.61
C ALA A 188 -0.94 2.61 -12.35
N GLU A 189 -1.45 3.84 -12.50
CA GLU A 189 -2.70 4.11 -13.23
C GLU A 189 -2.56 3.78 -14.72
N GLU A 190 -1.45 4.15 -15.36
CA GLU A 190 -1.19 3.85 -16.78
C GLU A 190 -1.05 2.35 -17.05
N LYS A 191 -0.67 1.57 -16.04
CA LYS A 191 -0.61 0.10 -16.09
C LYS A 191 -1.91 -0.58 -15.65
N ASN A 192 -2.97 0.16 -15.35
CA ASN A 192 -4.21 -0.34 -14.76
C ASN A 192 -3.97 -1.19 -13.49
N LEU A 193 -3.02 -0.76 -12.64
CA LEU A 193 -2.76 -1.36 -11.33
C LEU A 193 -3.40 -0.56 -10.19
N GLY A 194 -3.88 0.65 -10.48
CA GLY A 194 -4.46 1.56 -9.51
C GLY A 194 -5.11 2.78 -10.15
N VAL A 195 -5.48 3.74 -9.31
CA VAL A 195 -6.12 5.00 -9.69
C VAL A 195 -5.43 6.17 -9.00
N LEU A 196 -5.11 7.23 -9.74
CA LEU A 196 -4.60 8.48 -9.20
C LEU A 196 -5.77 9.38 -8.77
N ALA A 197 -5.81 9.75 -7.50
CA ALA A 197 -6.81 10.63 -6.92
C ALA A 197 -6.15 11.89 -6.32
N ILE A 198 -6.04 12.96 -7.10
CA ILE A 198 -5.50 14.26 -6.64
C ILE A 198 -6.55 15.00 -5.81
N LYS A 199 -7.82 14.90 -6.19
CA LYS A 199 -8.97 15.52 -5.51
C LYS A 199 -9.79 14.47 -4.78
N THR A 200 -10.42 14.86 -3.68
CA THR A 200 -11.20 13.95 -2.84
C THR A 200 -12.34 13.25 -3.58
N ASN A 201 -13.03 13.94 -4.50
CA ASN A 201 -14.08 13.35 -5.33
C ASN A 201 -13.58 12.34 -6.39
N GLN A 202 -12.27 12.27 -6.63
CA GLN A 202 -11.68 11.25 -7.49
C GLN A 202 -11.50 9.92 -6.76
N VAL A 203 -11.45 9.95 -5.43
CA VAL A 203 -11.32 8.73 -4.63
C VAL A 203 -12.56 7.86 -4.77
N THR A 204 -13.75 8.42 -4.60
CA THR A 204 -15.02 7.69 -4.75
C THR A 204 -15.20 7.15 -6.17
N LYS A 205 -14.84 7.94 -7.18
CA LYS A 205 -14.82 7.47 -8.58
C LYS A 205 -13.80 6.34 -8.79
N GLY A 206 -12.65 6.42 -8.14
CA GLY A 206 -11.62 5.38 -8.16
C GLY A 206 -12.12 4.07 -7.54
N ILE A 207 -12.83 4.15 -6.40
CA ILE A 207 -13.47 2.98 -5.76
C ILE A 207 -14.46 2.33 -6.73
N SER A 208 -15.35 3.11 -7.34
CA SER A 208 -16.31 2.60 -8.31
C SER A 208 -15.61 1.96 -9.51
N LYS A 209 -14.61 2.65 -10.10
CA LYS A 209 -13.84 2.12 -11.23
C LYS A 209 -13.19 0.77 -10.91
N ILE A 210 -12.56 0.64 -9.73
CA ILE A 210 -11.93 -0.62 -9.33
C ILE A 210 -12.98 -1.72 -9.13
N LYS A 211 -14.11 -1.42 -8.51
CA LYS A 211 -15.17 -2.41 -8.27
C LYS A 211 -15.82 -2.89 -9.58
N GLU A 212 -16.08 -1.98 -10.49
CA GLU A 212 -16.69 -2.28 -11.80
C GLU A 212 -15.77 -3.09 -12.72
N ASN A 213 -14.46 -2.87 -12.63
CA ASN A 213 -13.47 -3.50 -13.50
C ASN A 213 -12.49 -4.40 -12.73
N TYR A 214 -12.94 -5.00 -11.63
CA TYR A 214 -12.05 -5.67 -10.67
C TYR A 214 -11.23 -6.80 -11.29
N GLU A 215 -11.80 -7.59 -12.18
CA GLU A 215 -11.12 -8.69 -12.86
C GLU A 215 -9.97 -8.19 -13.72
N GLU A 216 -10.16 -7.11 -14.48
CA GLU A 216 -9.10 -6.50 -15.28
C GLU A 216 -7.94 -6.01 -14.40
N PHE A 217 -8.25 -5.34 -13.28
CA PHE A 217 -7.21 -4.96 -12.30
C PHE A 217 -6.46 -6.17 -11.75
N GLN A 218 -7.17 -7.26 -11.45
CA GLN A 218 -6.54 -8.47 -10.92
C GLN A 218 -5.62 -9.15 -11.93
N ASP A 219 -5.98 -9.21 -13.21
CA ASP A 219 -5.16 -9.79 -14.26
C ASP A 219 -3.86 -8.99 -14.45
N ASN A 220 -3.95 -7.67 -14.52
CA ASN A 220 -2.77 -6.80 -14.61
C ASN A 220 -1.87 -6.89 -13.36
N LEU A 221 -2.47 -6.95 -12.17
CA LEU A 221 -1.73 -7.10 -10.91
C LEU A 221 -1.04 -8.45 -10.82
N LYS A 222 -1.64 -9.51 -11.33
CA LYS A 222 -1.03 -10.84 -11.41
C LYS A 222 0.18 -10.83 -12.35
N GLU A 223 0.07 -10.18 -13.51
CA GLU A 223 1.20 -9.99 -14.42
C GLU A 223 2.32 -9.21 -13.74
N PHE A 224 2.00 -8.09 -13.10
CA PHE A 224 2.97 -7.28 -12.35
C PHE A 224 3.63 -8.11 -11.23
N SER A 225 2.84 -8.82 -10.42
CA SER A 225 3.35 -9.65 -9.31
C SER A 225 4.29 -10.76 -9.77
N ASN A 226 4.05 -11.36 -10.94
CA ASN A 226 4.93 -12.37 -11.54
C ASN A 226 6.32 -11.81 -11.94
N ASN A 227 6.41 -10.50 -12.17
CA ASN A 227 7.63 -9.79 -12.53
C ASN A 227 8.21 -8.95 -11.38
N PHE A 228 7.56 -8.99 -10.22
CA PHE A 228 7.98 -8.30 -9.03
C PHE A 228 9.17 -8.99 -8.38
N ILE A 229 10.26 -8.26 -8.18
CA ILE A 229 11.48 -8.77 -7.55
C ILE A 229 11.49 -8.35 -6.08
N PRO A 230 11.28 -9.25 -5.11
CA PRO A 230 11.37 -8.95 -3.68
C PRO A 230 12.82 -8.98 -3.18
N ASN A 231 13.02 -8.74 -1.87
CA ASN A 231 14.30 -8.88 -1.16
C ASN A 231 15.41 -7.94 -1.66
N GLY A 232 15.06 -6.75 -2.13
CA GLY A 232 16.01 -5.77 -2.67
C GLY A 232 17.14 -5.41 -1.70
N ALA A 233 16.89 -5.39 -0.38
CA ALA A 233 17.92 -5.14 0.63
C ALA A 233 19.02 -6.23 0.62
N GLU A 234 18.63 -7.51 0.55
CA GLU A 234 19.56 -8.64 0.49
C GLU A 234 20.35 -8.64 -0.84
N ASN A 235 19.66 -8.39 -1.94
CA ASN A 235 20.26 -8.28 -3.26
C ASN A 235 21.29 -7.12 -3.31
N SER A 236 20.95 -5.97 -2.73
CA SER A 236 21.86 -4.83 -2.59
C SER A 236 23.12 -5.18 -1.81
N ALA A 237 22.97 -5.89 -0.68
CA ALA A 237 24.10 -6.30 0.15
C ALA A 237 25.06 -7.26 -0.60
N LYS A 238 24.51 -8.22 -1.37
CA LYS A 238 25.29 -9.14 -2.21
C LYS A 238 26.10 -8.39 -3.28
N ILE A 239 25.49 -7.45 -3.98
CA ILE A 239 26.16 -6.65 -5.02
C ILE A 239 27.25 -5.77 -4.40
N ALA A 240 27.00 -5.15 -3.25
CA ALA A 240 27.98 -4.34 -2.57
C ALA A 240 29.21 -5.16 -2.15
N ALA A 241 29.01 -6.38 -1.60
CA ALA A 241 30.10 -7.30 -1.24
C ALA A 241 30.94 -7.68 -2.46
N GLN A 242 30.32 -8.11 -3.55
CA GLN A 242 31.01 -8.45 -4.81
C GLN A 242 31.84 -7.28 -5.36
N THR A 243 31.28 -6.07 -5.36
CA THR A 243 31.98 -4.87 -5.86
C THR A 243 33.22 -4.52 -5.01
N LEU A 244 33.21 -4.86 -3.71
CA LEU A 244 34.38 -4.66 -2.82
C LEU A 244 35.46 -5.73 -3.06
N GLU A 245 35.07 -6.96 -3.39
CA GLU A 245 36.02 -8.04 -3.70
C GLU A 245 36.74 -7.79 -5.02
N GLU A 246 36.02 -7.31 -6.06
CA GLU A 246 36.58 -6.97 -7.37
C GLU A 246 37.62 -5.82 -7.33
N LYS A 247 37.63 -5.02 -6.26
CA LYS A 247 38.55 -3.89 -6.08
C LYS A 247 39.77 -4.22 -5.22
N ARG A 248 39.89 -5.44 -4.71
CA ARG A 248 41.04 -5.94 -3.95
C ARG A 248 42.00 -6.67 -4.87
#